data_c10988611d5816864de652757fc864dc
#
_entry.id   c10988611d5816864de652757fc864dc
#
_cell.length_a   1.000
_cell.length_b   1.000
_cell.length_c   1.000
_cell.angle_alpha   90.00
_cell.angle_beta   90.00
_cell.angle_gamma   90.00
#
_symmetry.space_group_name_H-M   'P 1'
#
loop_
_entity.id
_entity.type
_entity.pdbx_description
1 polymer ?
#
loop_
_entity_poly.entity_id
_entity_poly.type
_entity_poly.pdbx_seq_one_letter_code
_entity_poly.pdbx_strand_id
1 'polypeptide(L)'
;PTVAVATDREQVGYTLAEGRSAGDIGKDLENLGVIKSGQQFEFLVSLMGVQRSLSTGDYLLAKNSSALTVVRELSVKDAVPVLKVTFPEGIRIEEMALIAEEAGFGTREEFIAAAADAQVPPGFIEAFPPGATLQGYLFPDTYIMPVGSTPADLIAYMLSTLEVRFTPELRAAAATHGLNTHQALTLASIVEREAVLETERPRIAGVFYNRLAASSTLGADPTVQFAVSLVAGSVEKFGFWKKELTLDDLAIESPYNTYKFAGLPPGPIANPGLASITAVANPEATDFYYFVADARAGDGSHVFAVTLAEHEQNIAQYGAP
;
A
#
# COMPACT_ATOMS: atom_id res chain seq x y z
N PRO A 1 34.03 -4.59 -30.02
CA PRO A 1 32.67 -4.19 -30.35
C PRO A 1 31.91 -4.10 -29.04
N THR A 2 31.76 -2.85 -28.59
CA THR A 2 30.97 -2.50 -27.41
C THR A 2 29.52 -2.81 -27.74
N VAL A 3 28.90 -3.76 -27.03
CA VAL A 3 27.48 -3.99 -27.07
C VAL A 3 26.84 -2.75 -26.44
N ALA A 4 26.13 -1.97 -27.23
CA ALA A 4 25.32 -0.88 -26.73
C ALA A 4 24.27 -1.50 -25.81
N VAL A 5 24.36 -1.27 -24.52
CA VAL A 5 23.33 -1.54 -23.55
C VAL A 5 22.18 -0.61 -23.93
N ALA A 6 21.03 -1.18 -24.30
CA ALA A 6 19.80 -0.41 -24.55
C ALA A 6 19.31 0.16 -23.21
N THR A 7 19.73 1.39 -22.92
CA THR A 7 19.50 2.09 -21.65
C THR A 7 18.15 2.81 -21.55
N ASP A 8 17.15 2.43 -22.38
CA ASP A 8 15.91 3.21 -22.49
C ASP A 8 14.62 2.36 -22.36
N ARG A 9 14.71 1.16 -21.77
CA ARG A 9 13.53 0.32 -21.49
C ARG A 9 13.22 0.36 -20.01
N GLU A 10 11.96 0.60 -19.69
CA GLU A 10 11.43 0.46 -18.33
C GLU A 10 11.85 -0.92 -17.76
N GLN A 11 12.49 -0.92 -16.59
CA GLN A 11 12.91 -2.11 -15.88
C GLN A 11 11.93 -2.45 -14.76
N VAL A 12 11.78 -3.74 -14.48
CA VAL A 12 10.96 -4.24 -13.38
C VAL A 12 11.76 -5.21 -12.52
N GLY A 13 11.62 -5.11 -11.21
CA GLY A 13 12.21 -6.03 -10.25
C GLY A 13 11.55 -7.41 -10.33
N TYR A 14 12.34 -8.47 -10.32
CA TYR A 14 11.87 -9.84 -10.28
C TYR A 14 12.72 -10.67 -9.31
N THR A 15 12.05 -11.35 -8.36
CA THR A 15 12.71 -12.30 -7.46
C THR A 15 12.50 -13.73 -7.95
N LEU A 16 13.58 -14.40 -8.33
CA LEU A 16 13.57 -15.83 -8.66
C LEU A 16 13.84 -16.64 -7.39
N ALA A 17 12.79 -17.24 -6.83
CA ALA A 17 12.88 -18.10 -5.66
C ALA A 17 13.32 -19.52 -6.04
N GLU A 18 13.88 -20.25 -5.06
CA GLU A 18 14.26 -21.66 -5.22
C GLU A 18 13.03 -22.55 -5.47
N GLY A 19 13.20 -23.57 -6.31
CA GLY A 19 12.16 -24.58 -6.57
C GLY A 19 11.07 -24.17 -7.54
N ARG A 20 11.13 -22.97 -8.14
CA ARG A 20 10.16 -22.53 -9.16
C ARG A 20 10.34 -23.31 -10.46
N SER A 21 9.21 -23.73 -11.06
CA SER A 21 9.23 -24.35 -12.38
C SER A 21 9.43 -23.31 -13.50
N ALA A 22 9.98 -23.72 -14.66
CA ALA A 22 10.11 -22.82 -15.80
C ALA A 22 8.76 -22.26 -16.28
N GLY A 23 7.68 -23.04 -16.16
CA GLY A 23 6.33 -22.60 -16.48
C GLY A 23 5.82 -21.50 -15.55
N ASP A 24 6.07 -21.63 -14.23
CA ASP A 24 5.68 -20.59 -13.24
C ASP A 24 6.50 -19.31 -13.46
N ILE A 25 7.81 -19.45 -13.67
CA ILE A 25 8.69 -18.30 -13.98
C ILE A 25 8.21 -17.60 -15.24
N GLY A 26 7.91 -18.35 -16.31
CA GLY A 26 7.40 -17.80 -17.55
C GLY A 26 6.09 -17.00 -17.37
N LYS A 27 5.18 -17.51 -16.54
CA LYS A 27 3.91 -16.86 -16.21
C LYS A 27 4.11 -15.56 -15.45
N ASP A 28 4.99 -15.56 -14.46
CA ASP A 28 5.32 -14.36 -13.70
C ASP A 28 5.91 -13.27 -14.61
N LEU A 29 6.88 -13.65 -15.45
CA LEU A 29 7.54 -12.72 -16.38
C LEU A 29 6.58 -12.14 -17.44
N GLU A 30 5.61 -12.94 -17.88
CA GLU A 30 4.53 -12.49 -18.78
C GLU A 30 3.62 -11.49 -18.08
N ASN A 31 3.18 -11.79 -16.86
CA ASN A 31 2.32 -10.92 -16.05
C ASN A 31 3.01 -9.57 -15.73
N LEU A 32 4.31 -9.58 -15.50
CA LEU A 32 5.13 -8.39 -15.29
C LEU A 32 5.42 -7.59 -16.58
N GLY A 33 5.02 -8.11 -17.74
CA GLY A 33 5.29 -7.48 -19.04
C GLY A 33 6.77 -7.54 -19.46
N VAL A 34 7.57 -8.38 -18.81
CA VAL A 34 8.98 -8.60 -19.18
C VAL A 34 9.09 -9.34 -20.51
N ILE A 35 8.25 -10.34 -20.73
CA ILE A 35 8.17 -11.11 -21.96
C ILE A 35 6.72 -11.16 -22.49
N LYS A 36 6.58 -11.47 -23.77
CA LYS A 36 5.25 -11.56 -24.41
C LYS A 36 4.55 -12.90 -24.19
N SER A 37 5.29 -13.98 -23.86
CA SER A 37 4.73 -15.32 -23.71
C SER A 37 5.57 -16.16 -22.76
N GLY A 38 4.95 -16.58 -21.65
CA GLY A 38 5.53 -17.50 -20.67
C GLY A 38 5.74 -18.90 -21.25
N GLN A 39 4.85 -19.35 -22.15
CA GLN A 39 5.02 -20.64 -22.84
C GLN A 39 6.27 -20.67 -23.72
N GLN A 40 6.56 -19.55 -24.40
CA GLN A 40 7.78 -19.44 -25.20
C GLN A 40 9.04 -19.49 -24.31
N PHE A 41 9.00 -18.86 -23.14
CA PHE A 41 10.08 -18.93 -22.16
C PHE A 41 10.31 -20.38 -21.69
N GLU A 42 9.26 -21.07 -21.26
CA GLU A 42 9.33 -22.47 -20.81
C GLU A 42 9.89 -23.39 -21.88
N PHE A 43 9.43 -23.23 -23.13
CA PHE A 43 9.95 -23.97 -24.27
C PHE A 43 11.44 -23.74 -24.48
N LEU A 44 11.93 -22.50 -24.43
CA LEU A 44 13.34 -22.17 -24.59
C LEU A 44 14.19 -22.73 -23.46
N VAL A 45 13.74 -22.64 -22.20
CA VAL A 45 14.43 -23.22 -21.05
C VAL A 45 14.60 -24.73 -21.23
N SER A 46 13.54 -25.42 -21.68
CA SER A 46 13.57 -26.85 -21.96
C SER A 46 14.48 -27.21 -23.13
N LEU A 47 14.35 -26.48 -24.25
CA LEU A 47 15.16 -26.69 -25.45
C LEU A 47 16.65 -26.50 -25.21
N MET A 48 17.02 -25.51 -24.42
CA MET A 48 18.41 -25.20 -24.06
C MET A 48 18.95 -26.07 -22.93
N GLY A 49 18.07 -26.81 -22.22
CA GLY A 49 18.45 -27.66 -21.09
C GLY A 49 18.96 -26.89 -19.88
N VAL A 50 18.58 -25.60 -19.74
CA VAL A 50 19.11 -24.67 -18.71
C VAL A 50 18.26 -24.58 -17.46
N GLN A 51 17.28 -25.45 -17.27
CA GLN A 51 16.37 -25.38 -16.11
C GLN A 51 17.09 -25.40 -14.76
N ARG A 52 18.19 -26.12 -14.64
CA ARG A 52 19.05 -26.21 -13.45
C ARG A 52 20.08 -25.09 -13.36
N SER A 53 20.21 -24.31 -14.41
CA SER A 53 21.18 -23.19 -14.49
C SER A 53 20.53 -21.85 -14.22
N LEU A 54 19.18 -21.80 -14.09
CA LEU A 54 18.51 -20.60 -13.66
C LEU A 54 18.89 -20.31 -12.20
N SER A 55 19.54 -19.18 -11.98
CA SER A 55 20.08 -18.80 -10.67
C SER A 55 19.01 -18.09 -9.85
N THR A 56 18.84 -18.49 -8.59
CA THR A 56 17.97 -17.79 -7.64
C THR A 56 18.56 -16.43 -7.29
N GLY A 57 17.72 -15.42 -7.07
CA GLY A 57 18.15 -14.07 -6.74
C GLY A 57 17.15 -13.00 -7.16
N ASP A 58 17.57 -11.77 -6.93
CA ASP A 58 16.81 -10.58 -7.32
C ASP A 58 17.39 -10.00 -8.61
N TYR A 59 16.51 -9.70 -9.57
CA TYR A 59 16.86 -9.27 -10.91
C TYR A 59 16.15 -7.98 -11.28
N LEU A 60 16.79 -7.18 -12.12
CA LEU A 60 16.16 -6.07 -12.83
C LEU A 60 16.06 -6.47 -14.31
N LEU A 61 14.84 -6.69 -14.77
CA LEU A 61 14.55 -7.16 -16.11
C LEU A 61 13.85 -6.07 -16.93
N ALA A 62 14.32 -5.85 -18.16
CA ALA A 62 13.71 -4.86 -19.03
C ALA A 62 12.37 -5.37 -19.58
N LYS A 63 11.30 -4.55 -19.50
CA LYS A 63 10.01 -4.84 -20.15
C LYS A 63 10.16 -5.02 -21.66
N ASN A 64 9.28 -5.82 -22.24
CA ASN A 64 9.27 -6.17 -23.67
C ASN A 64 10.60 -6.80 -24.16
N SER A 65 11.29 -7.53 -23.29
CA SER A 65 12.47 -8.32 -23.64
C SER A 65 12.08 -9.57 -24.40
N SER A 66 13.04 -10.12 -25.19
CA SER A 66 12.83 -11.44 -25.77
C SER A 66 12.99 -12.53 -24.71
N ALA A 67 12.19 -13.59 -24.81
CA ALA A 67 12.31 -14.73 -23.89
C ALA A 67 13.73 -15.31 -23.85
N LEU A 68 14.43 -15.32 -24.99
CA LEU A 68 15.83 -15.77 -25.06
C LEU A 68 16.80 -14.87 -24.28
N THR A 69 16.60 -13.56 -24.32
CA THR A 69 17.39 -12.60 -23.52
C THR A 69 17.21 -12.88 -22.04
N VAL A 70 15.97 -13.02 -21.59
CA VAL A 70 15.66 -13.27 -20.18
C VAL A 70 16.18 -14.63 -19.70
N VAL A 71 16.07 -15.69 -20.52
CA VAL A 71 16.69 -16.99 -20.18
C VAL A 71 18.20 -16.85 -19.94
N ARG A 72 18.89 -16.05 -20.77
CA ARG A 72 20.33 -15.82 -20.61
C ARG A 72 20.62 -15.00 -19.34
N GLU A 73 19.89 -13.95 -19.09
CA GLU A 73 20.03 -13.10 -17.89
C GLU A 73 19.82 -13.92 -16.61
N LEU A 74 18.79 -14.75 -16.54
CA LEU A 74 18.53 -15.62 -15.39
C LEU A 74 19.49 -16.81 -15.27
N SER A 75 20.26 -17.11 -16.31
CA SER A 75 21.26 -18.21 -16.30
C SER A 75 22.67 -17.75 -15.94
N VAL A 76 22.91 -16.45 -15.77
CA VAL A 76 24.22 -15.91 -15.36
C VAL A 76 24.27 -15.85 -13.83
N LYS A 77 25.33 -16.36 -13.22
CA LYS A 77 25.51 -16.41 -11.76
C LYS A 77 25.77 -15.04 -11.11
N ASP A 78 26.13 -14.05 -11.91
CA ASP A 78 26.42 -12.71 -11.42
C ASP A 78 25.22 -11.80 -11.73
N ALA A 79 24.17 -11.88 -10.86
CA ALA A 79 23.08 -10.91 -10.89
C ALA A 79 23.64 -9.50 -10.69
N VAL A 80 23.11 -8.52 -11.41
CA VAL A 80 23.46 -7.10 -11.17
C VAL A 80 23.15 -6.79 -9.72
N PRO A 81 24.09 -6.22 -8.96
CA PRO A 81 23.81 -5.86 -7.57
C PRO A 81 22.59 -4.94 -7.46
N VAL A 82 21.61 -5.36 -6.68
CA VAL A 82 20.36 -4.61 -6.47
C VAL A 82 20.15 -4.28 -5.00
N LEU A 83 19.44 -3.20 -4.75
CA LEU A 83 18.80 -2.92 -3.47
C LEU A 83 17.38 -3.49 -3.51
N LYS A 84 16.97 -4.12 -2.41
CA LYS A 84 15.60 -4.62 -2.24
C LYS A 84 15.02 -4.11 -0.95
N VAL A 85 13.82 -3.57 -1.03
CA VAL A 85 13.06 -3.08 0.14
C VAL A 85 11.62 -3.52 0.02
N THR A 86 11.01 -3.92 1.15
CA THR A 86 9.59 -4.25 1.24
C THR A 86 8.93 -3.34 2.25
N PHE A 87 7.88 -2.65 1.83
CA PHE A 87 7.07 -1.81 2.70
C PHE A 87 5.75 -2.52 3.02
N PRO A 88 5.47 -2.78 4.31
CA PRO A 88 4.16 -3.26 4.74
C PRO A 88 3.05 -2.25 4.42
N GLU A 89 1.84 -2.75 4.20
CA GLU A 89 0.64 -1.91 4.09
C GLU A 89 0.32 -1.24 5.44
N GLY A 90 -0.32 -0.08 5.39
CA GLY A 90 -0.78 0.64 6.57
C GLY A 90 0.29 1.36 7.39
N ILE A 91 1.51 1.48 6.89
CA ILE A 91 2.57 2.27 7.54
C ILE A 91 2.61 3.72 7.02
N ARG A 92 3.26 4.58 7.79
CA ARG A 92 3.42 6.01 7.50
C ARG A 92 4.70 6.28 6.70
N ILE A 93 4.80 7.48 6.11
CA ILE A 93 6.02 7.91 5.40
C ILE A 93 7.25 7.85 6.33
N GLU A 94 7.10 8.24 7.59
CA GLU A 94 8.18 8.23 8.56
C GLU A 94 8.67 6.82 8.90
N GLU A 95 7.77 5.82 8.90
CA GLU A 95 8.11 4.41 9.06
C GLU A 95 8.78 3.86 7.79
N MET A 96 8.27 4.27 6.61
CA MET A 96 8.90 3.94 5.32
C MET A 96 10.32 4.47 5.23
N ALA A 97 10.56 5.69 5.73
CA ALA A 97 11.90 6.29 5.74
C ALA A 97 12.92 5.48 6.53
N LEU A 98 12.51 4.89 7.68
CA LEU A 98 13.36 4.00 8.47
C LEU A 98 13.69 2.71 7.70
N ILE A 99 12.68 2.10 7.08
CA ILE A 99 12.85 0.87 6.30
C ILE A 99 13.74 1.12 5.06
N ALA A 100 13.57 2.26 4.40
CA ALA A 100 14.38 2.64 3.24
C ALA A 100 15.85 2.85 3.61
N GLU A 101 16.13 3.49 4.76
CA GLU A 101 17.48 3.67 5.28
C GLU A 101 18.14 2.33 5.60
N GLU A 102 17.45 1.42 6.29
CA GLU A 102 17.94 0.07 6.59
C GLU A 102 18.24 -0.73 5.31
N ALA A 103 17.47 -0.50 4.25
CA ALA A 103 17.66 -1.14 2.96
C ALA A 103 18.76 -0.49 2.08
N GLY A 104 19.34 0.63 2.51
CA GLY A 104 20.45 1.30 1.83
C GLY A 104 20.04 2.33 0.79
N PHE A 105 18.79 2.83 0.85
CA PHE A 105 18.28 3.92 -0.02
C PHE A 105 18.52 5.32 0.57
N GLY A 106 19.71 5.60 1.05
CA GLY A 106 20.06 6.88 1.67
C GLY A 106 19.67 6.96 3.14
N THR A 107 19.63 8.17 3.71
CA THR A 107 19.22 8.41 5.09
C THR A 107 17.72 8.66 5.21
N ARG A 108 17.19 8.50 6.42
CA ARG A 108 15.80 8.82 6.76
C ARG A 108 15.45 10.27 6.37
N GLU A 109 16.34 11.21 6.69
CA GLU A 109 16.16 12.63 6.39
C GLU A 109 16.08 12.89 4.88
N GLU A 110 16.93 12.22 4.09
CA GLU A 110 16.91 12.30 2.63
C GLU A 110 15.62 11.74 2.05
N PHE A 111 15.10 10.63 2.59
CA PHE A 111 13.81 10.06 2.16
C PHE A 111 12.65 11.02 2.45
N ILE A 112 12.58 11.59 3.66
CA ILE A 112 11.53 12.55 4.03
C ILE A 112 11.62 13.81 3.17
N ALA A 113 12.82 14.34 2.91
CA ALA A 113 13.02 15.49 2.03
C ALA A 113 12.57 15.18 0.59
N ALA A 114 12.98 14.03 0.06
CA ALA A 114 12.57 13.60 -1.27
C ALA A 114 11.04 13.41 -1.38
N ALA A 115 10.39 12.90 -0.34
CA ALA A 115 8.93 12.79 -0.30
C ALA A 115 8.24 14.18 -0.24
N ALA A 116 8.85 15.17 0.39
CA ALA A 116 8.30 16.52 0.43
C ALA A 116 8.43 17.26 -0.91
N ASP A 117 9.47 16.97 -1.70
CA ASP A 117 9.76 17.61 -2.98
C ASP A 117 9.11 16.89 -4.19
N ALA A 118 8.72 15.64 -4.03
CA ALA A 118 8.17 14.83 -5.12
C ALA A 118 6.77 15.29 -5.53
N GLN A 119 6.48 15.16 -6.83
CA GLN A 119 5.19 15.50 -7.38
C GLN A 119 4.33 14.26 -7.60
N VAL A 120 3.05 14.37 -7.29
CA VAL A 120 2.08 13.31 -7.57
C VAL A 120 1.94 13.08 -9.09
N PRO A 121 1.69 11.83 -9.50
CA PRO A 121 1.45 11.51 -10.91
C PRO A 121 0.26 12.29 -11.49
N PRO A 122 0.23 12.52 -12.82
CA PRO A 122 -0.83 13.30 -13.47
C PRO A 122 -2.25 12.88 -13.13
N GLY A 123 -2.49 11.57 -12.95
CA GLY A 123 -3.80 11.03 -12.59
C GLY A 123 -4.32 11.41 -11.19
N PHE A 124 -3.49 12.08 -10.38
CA PHE A 124 -3.83 12.47 -9.01
C PHE A 124 -3.80 13.99 -8.78
N ILE A 125 -3.22 14.77 -9.70
CA ILE A 125 -2.98 16.22 -9.52
C ILE A 125 -4.26 16.98 -9.21
N GLU A 126 -5.36 16.71 -9.93
CA GLU A 126 -6.61 17.45 -9.79
C GLU A 126 -7.24 17.31 -8.40
N ALA A 127 -7.00 16.17 -7.74
CA ALA A 127 -7.55 15.87 -6.43
C ALA A 127 -6.57 16.17 -5.28
N PHE A 128 -5.29 16.42 -5.57
CA PHE A 128 -4.25 16.63 -4.56
C PHE A 128 -4.35 18.03 -3.94
N PRO A 129 -4.66 18.16 -2.64
CA PRO A 129 -4.87 19.46 -2.03
C PRO A 129 -3.55 20.25 -1.94
N PRO A 130 -3.58 21.59 -2.11
CA PRO A 130 -2.42 22.43 -1.88
C PRO A 130 -1.86 22.26 -0.46
N GLY A 131 -0.56 22.01 -0.35
CA GLY A 131 0.14 21.83 0.93
C GLY A 131 -0.06 20.45 1.57
N ALA A 132 -0.74 19.52 0.90
CA ALA A 132 -0.81 18.12 1.36
C ALA A 132 0.56 17.44 1.23
N THR A 133 0.78 16.44 2.07
CA THR A 133 1.95 15.56 1.98
C THR A 133 1.64 14.34 1.11
N LEU A 134 2.67 13.58 0.74
CA LEU A 134 2.49 12.30 0.03
C LEU A 134 2.02 11.15 0.93
N GLN A 135 1.60 11.43 2.18
CA GLN A 135 1.00 10.42 3.04
C GLN A 135 -0.19 9.76 2.33
N GLY A 136 -0.17 8.43 2.21
CA GLY A 136 -1.17 7.64 1.48
C GLY A 136 -0.92 7.48 -0.02
N TYR A 137 0.13 8.11 -0.56
CA TYR A 137 0.47 8.07 -1.99
C TYR A 137 1.69 7.18 -2.30
N LEU A 138 2.48 6.81 -1.31
CA LEU A 138 3.62 5.92 -1.49
C LEU A 138 3.15 4.47 -1.39
N PHE A 139 2.88 3.84 -2.55
CA PHE A 139 2.26 2.51 -2.57
C PHE A 139 3.15 1.47 -1.87
N PRO A 140 2.62 0.70 -0.89
CA PRO A 140 3.37 -0.35 -0.21
C PRO A 140 3.51 -1.58 -1.12
N ASP A 141 4.75 -1.95 -1.42
CA ASP A 141 5.09 -3.13 -2.25
C ASP A 141 6.55 -3.52 -1.97
N THR A 142 7.05 -4.53 -2.66
CA THR A 142 8.47 -4.86 -2.71
C THR A 142 9.13 -4.20 -3.93
N TYR A 143 10.13 -3.37 -3.68
CA TYR A 143 10.87 -2.64 -4.71
C TYR A 143 12.27 -3.22 -4.84
N ILE A 144 12.66 -3.52 -6.08
CA ILE A 144 14.00 -3.99 -6.45
C ILE A 144 14.57 -2.95 -7.42
N MET A 145 15.69 -2.35 -7.06
CA MET A 145 16.31 -1.25 -7.79
C MET A 145 17.82 -1.40 -7.89
N PRO A 146 18.49 -0.74 -8.85
CA PRO A 146 19.95 -0.77 -8.94
C PRO A 146 20.62 -0.26 -7.67
N VAL A 147 21.77 -0.82 -7.31
CA VAL A 147 22.63 -0.21 -6.27
C VAL A 147 23.01 1.20 -6.70
N GLY A 148 22.85 2.14 -5.77
CA GLY A 148 23.06 3.57 -6.01
C GLY A 148 21.79 4.34 -6.37
N SER A 149 20.62 3.67 -6.42
CA SER A 149 19.34 4.38 -6.49
C SER A 149 19.15 5.27 -5.27
N THR A 150 18.62 6.47 -5.50
CA THR A 150 18.38 7.47 -4.47
C THR A 150 17.00 7.32 -3.83
N PRO A 151 16.73 7.96 -2.68
CA PRO A 151 15.38 8.03 -2.13
C PRO A 151 14.37 8.62 -3.12
N ALA A 152 14.76 9.60 -3.92
CA ALA A 152 13.89 10.21 -4.94
C ALA A 152 13.51 9.22 -6.04
N ASP A 153 14.43 8.35 -6.49
CA ASP A 153 14.15 7.29 -7.46
C ASP A 153 13.14 6.29 -6.89
N LEU A 154 13.33 5.90 -5.63
CA LEU A 154 12.42 4.99 -4.93
C LEU A 154 11.02 5.58 -4.80
N ILE A 155 10.91 6.84 -4.35
CA ILE A 155 9.62 7.54 -4.21
C ILE A 155 8.93 7.68 -5.57
N ALA A 156 9.65 8.03 -6.63
CA ALA A 156 9.10 8.08 -7.98
C ALA A 156 8.54 6.72 -8.43
N TYR A 157 9.23 5.63 -8.09
CA TYR A 157 8.76 4.27 -8.38
C TYR A 157 7.49 3.94 -7.56
N MET A 158 7.46 4.28 -6.26
CA MET A 158 6.29 4.07 -5.39
C MET A 158 5.06 4.82 -5.91
N LEU A 159 5.23 6.07 -6.35
CA LEU A 159 4.17 6.89 -6.94
C LEU A 159 3.67 6.30 -8.27
N SER A 160 4.57 5.86 -9.14
CA SER A 160 4.20 5.21 -10.41
C SER A 160 3.47 3.88 -10.16
N THR A 161 3.87 3.15 -9.13
CA THR A 161 3.18 1.93 -8.71
C THR A 161 1.76 2.21 -8.24
N LEU A 162 1.55 3.27 -7.45
CA LEU A 162 0.20 3.70 -7.08
C LEU A 162 -0.65 4.01 -8.31
N GLU A 163 -0.10 4.74 -9.30
CA GLU A 163 -0.84 5.09 -10.52
C GLU A 163 -1.29 3.85 -11.29
N VAL A 164 -0.47 2.82 -11.36
CA VAL A 164 -0.79 1.53 -11.99
C VAL A 164 -1.79 0.72 -11.16
N ARG A 165 -1.66 0.70 -9.84
CA ARG A 165 -2.51 -0.10 -8.94
C ARG A 165 -3.88 0.55 -8.70
N PHE A 166 -3.91 1.85 -8.44
CA PHE A 166 -5.17 2.61 -8.34
C PHE A 166 -5.61 3.08 -9.73
N THR A 167 -6.09 2.15 -10.51
CA THR A 167 -6.43 2.34 -11.94
C THR A 167 -7.50 3.42 -12.15
N PRO A 168 -7.63 3.96 -13.38
CA PRO A 168 -8.71 4.90 -13.71
C PRO A 168 -10.09 4.34 -13.40
N GLU A 169 -10.31 3.03 -13.58
CA GLU A 169 -11.58 2.35 -13.29
C GLU A 169 -11.88 2.37 -11.77
N LEU A 170 -10.90 2.07 -10.93
CA LEU A 170 -11.07 2.14 -9.46
C LEU A 170 -11.31 3.59 -8.99
N ARG A 171 -10.61 4.57 -9.58
CA ARG A 171 -10.87 5.99 -9.29
C ARG A 171 -12.27 6.42 -9.70
N ALA A 172 -12.72 5.99 -10.89
CA ALA A 172 -14.08 6.25 -11.37
C ALA A 172 -15.13 5.57 -10.48
N ALA A 173 -14.88 4.33 -10.03
CA ALA A 173 -15.76 3.64 -9.10
C ALA A 173 -15.89 4.39 -7.76
N ALA A 174 -14.79 4.85 -7.15
CA ALA A 174 -14.83 5.67 -5.95
C ALA A 174 -15.61 6.99 -6.16
N ALA A 175 -15.47 7.61 -7.34
CA ALA A 175 -16.21 8.82 -7.70
C ALA A 175 -17.73 8.59 -7.77
N THR A 176 -18.22 7.40 -8.13
CA THR A 176 -19.66 7.06 -8.08
C THR A 176 -20.23 7.10 -6.65
N HIS A 177 -19.37 6.94 -5.65
CA HIS A 177 -19.69 7.06 -4.24
C HIS A 177 -19.40 8.46 -3.64
N GLY A 178 -19.10 9.45 -4.50
CA GLY A 178 -18.91 10.85 -4.11
C GLY A 178 -17.51 11.20 -3.60
N LEU A 179 -16.52 10.31 -3.74
CA LEU A 179 -15.15 10.57 -3.30
C LEU A 179 -14.24 10.89 -4.50
N ASN A 180 -13.50 11.98 -4.41
CA ASN A 180 -12.37 12.20 -5.31
C ASN A 180 -11.19 11.27 -4.94
N THR A 181 -10.14 11.24 -5.75
CA THR A 181 -8.97 10.35 -5.57
C THR A 181 -8.29 10.54 -4.22
N HIS A 182 -8.13 11.79 -3.74
CA HIS A 182 -7.54 12.09 -2.44
C HIS A 182 -8.41 11.58 -1.28
N GLN A 183 -9.72 11.82 -1.36
CA GLN A 183 -10.69 11.34 -0.38
C GLN A 183 -10.79 9.82 -0.36
N ALA A 184 -10.69 9.18 -1.52
CA ALA A 184 -10.66 7.72 -1.61
C ALA A 184 -9.42 7.12 -0.93
N LEU A 185 -8.22 7.69 -1.14
CA LEU A 185 -7.01 7.28 -0.43
C LEU A 185 -7.11 7.57 1.07
N THR A 186 -7.72 8.71 1.44
CA THR A 186 -7.96 9.04 2.85
C THR A 186 -8.81 7.98 3.53
N LEU A 187 -9.96 7.62 2.94
CA LEU A 187 -10.82 6.58 3.50
C LEU A 187 -10.14 5.20 3.46
N ALA A 188 -9.42 4.87 2.37
CA ALA A 188 -8.69 3.61 2.27
C ALA A 188 -7.62 3.47 3.36
N SER A 189 -6.94 4.55 3.73
CA SER A 189 -5.97 4.54 4.83
C SER A 189 -6.59 4.29 6.21
N ILE A 190 -7.85 4.69 6.39
CA ILE A 190 -8.62 4.40 7.63
C ILE A 190 -9.06 2.93 7.61
N VAL A 191 -9.66 2.46 6.51
CA VAL A 191 -10.07 1.05 6.34
C VAL A 191 -8.89 0.11 6.52
N GLU A 192 -7.70 0.46 6.00
CA GLU A 192 -6.46 -0.32 6.16
C GLU A 192 -6.08 -0.52 7.62
N ARG A 193 -6.28 0.51 8.44
CA ARG A 193 -5.90 0.48 9.86
C ARG A 193 -6.98 -0.11 10.76
N GLU A 194 -8.23 -0.17 10.29
CA GLU A 194 -9.36 -0.77 11.04
C GLU A 194 -9.47 -2.28 10.75
N ALA A 195 -9.37 -2.68 9.51
CA ALA A 195 -9.65 -4.06 9.10
C ALA A 195 -8.45 -4.99 9.35
N VAL A 196 -8.65 -6.02 10.17
CA VAL A 196 -7.69 -7.14 10.30
C VAL A 196 -7.94 -8.16 9.18
N LEU A 197 -9.20 -8.54 8.96
CA LEU A 197 -9.60 -9.49 7.93
C LEU A 197 -9.83 -8.77 6.59
N GLU A 198 -9.14 -9.22 5.56
CA GLU A 198 -9.29 -8.66 4.21
C GLU A 198 -10.73 -8.72 3.71
N THR A 199 -11.44 -9.80 4.04
CA THR A 199 -12.84 -10.03 3.64
C THR A 199 -13.84 -9.03 4.24
N GLU A 200 -13.49 -8.35 5.33
CA GLU A 200 -14.34 -7.36 5.98
C GLU A 200 -14.12 -5.92 5.46
N ARG A 201 -13.03 -5.66 4.75
CA ARG A 201 -12.73 -4.31 4.23
C ARG A 201 -13.87 -3.68 3.44
N PRO A 202 -14.57 -4.38 2.52
CA PRO A 202 -15.70 -3.78 1.79
C PRO A 202 -16.87 -3.41 2.71
N ARG A 203 -17.14 -4.20 3.76
CA ARG A 203 -18.21 -3.95 4.73
C ARG A 203 -17.86 -2.78 5.64
N ILE A 204 -16.63 -2.71 6.14
CA ILE A 204 -16.13 -1.58 6.94
C ILE A 204 -16.18 -0.29 6.13
N ALA A 205 -15.78 -0.33 4.84
CA ALA A 205 -15.94 0.79 3.93
C ALA A 205 -17.41 1.22 3.80
N GLY A 206 -18.35 0.26 3.67
CA GLY A 206 -19.78 0.51 3.64
C GLY A 206 -20.29 1.22 4.89
N VAL A 207 -19.83 0.83 6.09
CA VAL A 207 -20.17 1.53 7.36
C VAL A 207 -19.69 2.99 7.30
N PHE A 208 -18.47 3.24 6.85
CA PHE A 208 -17.97 4.61 6.76
C PHE A 208 -18.73 5.45 5.72
N TYR A 209 -19.11 4.87 4.59
CA TYR A 209 -19.98 5.57 3.61
C TYR A 209 -21.34 5.93 4.21
N ASN A 210 -21.97 5.03 4.98
CA ASN A 210 -23.22 5.32 5.68
C ASN A 210 -23.07 6.48 6.67
N ARG A 211 -21.97 6.50 7.43
CA ARG A 211 -21.68 7.60 8.36
C ARG A 211 -21.41 8.92 7.62
N LEU A 212 -20.67 8.91 6.52
CA LEU A 212 -20.45 10.10 5.68
C LEU A 212 -21.75 10.63 5.12
N ALA A 213 -22.63 9.78 4.57
CA ALA A 213 -23.94 10.16 4.04
C ALA A 213 -24.85 10.75 5.12
N ALA A 214 -24.76 10.26 6.35
CA ALA A 214 -25.51 10.78 7.50
C ALA A 214 -24.86 12.03 8.13
N SER A 215 -23.75 12.55 7.58
CA SER A 215 -22.96 13.64 8.19
C SER A 215 -22.53 13.35 9.63
N SER A 216 -22.37 12.08 9.96
CA SER A 216 -21.89 11.60 11.27
C SER A 216 -20.36 11.64 11.36
N THR A 217 -19.85 11.61 12.58
CA THR A 217 -18.43 11.38 12.86
C THR A 217 -18.04 9.95 12.45
N LEU A 218 -16.82 9.75 11.92
CA LEU A 218 -16.35 8.41 11.57
C LEU A 218 -15.95 7.62 12.83
N GLY A 219 -15.48 8.28 13.89
CA GLY A 219 -15.14 7.65 15.17
C GLY A 219 -14.13 6.52 15.02
N ALA A 220 -13.08 6.74 14.23
CA ALA A 220 -12.07 5.75 13.92
C ALA A 220 -10.82 5.98 14.78
N ASP A 221 -10.49 5.02 15.64
CA ASP A 221 -9.33 5.08 16.54
C ASP A 221 -8.01 5.40 15.82
N PRO A 222 -7.70 4.80 14.65
CA PRO A 222 -6.46 5.11 13.94
C PRO A 222 -6.28 6.58 13.58
N THR A 223 -7.34 7.32 13.38
CA THR A 223 -7.28 8.76 13.10
C THR A 223 -6.84 9.56 14.33
N VAL A 224 -7.24 9.12 15.52
CA VAL A 224 -6.79 9.71 16.79
C VAL A 224 -5.35 9.30 17.08
N GLN A 225 -4.99 8.03 16.85
CA GLN A 225 -3.61 7.57 16.98
C GLN A 225 -2.66 8.41 16.10
N PHE A 226 -3.08 8.67 14.86
CA PHE A 226 -2.34 9.57 13.96
C PHE A 226 -2.25 10.98 14.52
N ALA A 227 -3.36 11.57 14.99
CA ALA A 227 -3.37 12.91 15.56
C ALA A 227 -2.46 13.04 16.78
N VAL A 228 -2.47 12.05 17.69
CA VAL A 228 -1.59 11.98 18.86
C VAL A 228 -0.13 11.92 18.45
N SER A 229 0.20 11.18 17.40
CA SER A 229 1.59 11.05 16.94
C SER A 229 2.16 12.35 16.35
N LEU A 230 1.32 13.31 15.97
CA LEU A 230 1.75 14.64 15.52
C LEU A 230 2.15 15.57 16.69
N VAL A 231 1.85 15.18 17.92
CA VAL A 231 2.27 15.93 19.10
C VAL A 231 3.74 15.66 19.39
N ALA A 232 4.52 16.71 19.61
CA ALA A 232 5.95 16.60 19.87
C ALA A 232 6.25 15.65 21.04
N GLY A 233 7.19 14.72 20.84
CA GLY A 233 7.58 13.72 21.85
C GLY A 233 6.64 12.52 21.97
N SER A 234 5.53 12.48 21.24
CA SER A 234 4.58 11.36 21.29
C SER A 234 5.14 10.10 20.63
N VAL A 235 5.80 10.25 19.48
CA VAL A 235 6.37 9.11 18.74
C VAL A 235 7.49 8.44 19.54
N GLU A 236 8.33 9.21 20.22
CA GLU A 236 9.39 8.69 21.07
C GLU A 236 8.85 7.92 22.28
N LYS A 237 7.67 8.31 22.76
CA LYS A 237 7.05 7.71 23.96
C LYS A 237 6.17 6.51 23.63
N PHE A 238 5.43 6.56 22.54
CA PHE A 238 4.36 5.61 22.23
C PHE A 238 4.55 4.88 20.91
N GLY A 239 5.57 5.24 20.10
CA GLY A 239 5.69 4.84 18.70
C GLY A 239 4.73 5.61 17.80
N PHE A 240 4.71 5.27 16.53
CA PHE A 240 3.83 5.94 15.55
C PHE A 240 2.34 5.69 15.78
N TRP A 241 2.00 4.59 16.45
CA TRP A 241 0.62 4.15 16.69
C TRP A 241 0.43 3.81 18.16
N LYS A 242 -0.07 4.77 18.93
CA LYS A 242 -0.37 4.56 20.35
C LYS A 242 -1.51 3.54 20.49
N LYS A 243 -1.23 2.36 21.07
CA LYS A 243 -2.18 1.24 21.12
C LYS A 243 -3.42 1.52 21.97
N GLU A 244 -3.21 2.09 23.16
CA GLU A 244 -4.29 2.37 24.11
C GLU A 244 -4.58 3.87 24.13
N LEU A 245 -5.73 4.26 23.60
CA LEU A 245 -6.19 5.65 23.63
C LEU A 245 -6.86 5.96 24.96
N THR A 246 -6.49 7.08 25.56
CA THR A 246 -7.14 7.63 26.74
C THR A 246 -8.24 8.59 26.36
N LEU A 247 -9.09 8.98 27.33
CA LEU A 247 -10.11 10.01 27.12
C LEU A 247 -9.51 11.35 26.69
N ASP A 248 -8.30 11.67 27.17
CA ASP A 248 -7.59 12.89 26.75
C ASP A 248 -7.11 12.79 25.31
N ASP A 249 -6.69 11.60 24.85
CA ASP A 249 -6.36 11.38 23.44
C ASP A 249 -7.60 11.56 22.55
N LEU A 250 -8.74 11.00 22.95
CA LEU A 250 -10.01 11.16 22.23
C LEU A 250 -10.52 12.61 22.23
N ALA A 251 -10.07 13.43 23.18
CA ALA A 251 -10.41 14.85 23.28
C ALA A 251 -9.45 15.76 22.48
N ILE A 252 -8.40 15.22 21.84
CA ILE A 252 -7.37 16.02 21.13
C ILE A 252 -8.01 16.94 20.08
N GLU A 253 -7.60 18.23 20.08
CA GLU A 253 -8.00 19.20 19.06
C GLU A 253 -7.13 19.05 17.81
N SER A 254 -7.54 18.16 16.92
CA SER A 254 -6.87 17.91 15.65
C SER A 254 -7.89 17.69 14.54
N PRO A 255 -7.70 18.25 13.34
CA PRO A 255 -8.58 17.98 12.21
C PRO A 255 -8.59 16.50 11.78
N TYR A 256 -7.64 15.72 12.26
CA TYR A 256 -7.62 14.27 12.08
C TYR A 256 -8.48 13.51 13.10
N ASN A 257 -8.98 14.16 14.16
CA ASN A 257 -9.81 13.49 15.17
C ASN A 257 -11.24 13.29 14.67
N THR A 258 -11.52 12.14 14.11
CA THR A 258 -12.84 11.79 13.56
C THR A 258 -13.89 11.44 14.62
N TYR A 259 -13.59 11.51 15.92
CA TYR A 259 -14.59 11.54 17.00
C TYR A 259 -15.18 12.92 17.20
N LYS A 260 -14.41 13.98 16.92
CA LYS A 260 -14.83 15.38 17.13
C LYS A 260 -15.35 16.03 15.86
N PHE A 261 -14.75 15.73 14.72
CA PHE A 261 -15.07 16.36 13.44
C PHE A 261 -15.73 15.37 12.50
N ALA A 262 -16.92 15.73 12.00
CA ALA A 262 -17.64 14.92 11.03
C ALA A 262 -16.97 14.98 9.65
N GLY A 263 -17.12 13.93 8.86
CA GLY A 263 -16.53 13.81 7.54
C GLY A 263 -15.14 13.18 7.56
N LEU A 264 -14.47 13.22 6.41
CA LEU A 264 -13.10 12.73 6.27
C LEU A 264 -12.10 13.70 6.89
N PRO A 265 -11.00 13.19 7.46
CA PRO A 265 -9.88 14.05 7.86
C PRO A 265 -9.22 14.71 6.64
N PRO A 266 -8.29 15.67 6.84
CA PRO A 266 -7.68 16.43 5.75
C PRO A 266 -6.93 15.59 4.70
N GLY A 267 -6.46 14.41 5.08
CA GLY A 267 -5.73 13.51 4.20
C GLY A 267 -5.51 12.12 4.82
N PRO A 268 -4.84 11.22 4.08
CA PRO A 268 -4.54 9.88 4.54
C PRO A 268 -3.72 9.85 5.83
N ILE A 269 -3.95 8.84 6.66
CA ILE A 269 -3.21 8.61 7.91
C ILE A 269 -2.09 7.56 7.76
N ALA A 270 -2.17 6.74 6.72
CA ALA A 270 -1.22 5.67 6.40
C ALA A 270 -1.18 5.45 4.88
N ASN A 271 -0.26 4.63 4.40
CA ASN A 271 -0.20 4.21 3.01
C ASN A 271 -0.99 2.91 2.83
N PRO A 272 -2.17 2.94 2.20
CA PRO A 272 -3.03 1.77 2.10
C PRO A 272 -2.57 0.81 1.00
N GLY A 273 -2.86 -0.49 1.19
CA GLY A 273 -2.72 -1.51 0.17
C GLY A 273 -3.87 -1.52 -0.84
N LEU A 274 -3.70 -2.34 -1.88
CA LEU A 274 -4.68 -2.44 -2.97
C LEU A 274 -6.04 -2.95 -2.48
N ALA A 275 -6.05 -3.84 -1.50
CA ALA A 275 -7.30 -4.41 -0.96
C ALA A 275 -8.19 -3.32 -0.34
N SER A 276 -7.62 -2.39 0.44
CA SER A 276 -8.36 -1.27 1.04
C SER A 276 -8.78 -0.23 0.02
N ILE A 277 -7.93 0.08 -0.98
CA ILE A 277 -8.30 0.96 -2.10
C ILE A 277 -9.48 0.36 -2.87
N THR A 278 -9.44 -0.95 -3.16
CA THR A 278 -10.51 -1.67 -3.87
C THR A 278 -11.81 -1.70 -3.06
N ALA A 279 -11.71 -1.91 -1.75
CA ALA A 279 -12.86 -1.92 -0.85
C ALA A 279 -13.57 -0.55 -0.80
N VAL A 280 -12.82 0.54 -0.80
CA VAL A 280 -13.38 1.89 -0.88
C VAL A 280 -13.98 2.21 -2.24
N ALA A 281 -13.36 1.73 -3.33
CA ALA A 281 -13.91 1.88 -4.67
C ALA A 281 -15.19 1.03 -4.89
N ASN A 282 -15.32 -0.10 -4.19
CA ASN A 282 -16.42 -1.06 -4.32
C ASN A 282 -16.91 -1.49 -2.93
N PRO A 283 -17.53 -0.58 -2.15
CA PRO A 283 -18.01 -0.90 -0.82
C PRO A 283 -19.16 -1.91 -0.84
N GLU A 284 -19.28 -2.72 0.20
CA GLU A 284 -20.48 -3.54 0.41
C GLU A 284 -21.66 -2.62 0.72
N ALA A 285 -22.77 -2.81 0.01
CA ALA A 285 -24.03 -2.13 0.34
C ALA A 285 -24.60 -2.74 1.62
N THR A 286 -24.67 -1.97 2.68
CA THR A 286 -25.09 -2.42 4.02
C THR A 286 -25.87 -1.33 4.73
N ASP A 287 -26.68 -1.72 5.72
CA ASP A 287 -27.38 -0.80 6.63
C ASP A 287 -26.60 -0.56 7.94
N PHE A 288 -25.39 -1.13 8.08
CA PHE A 288 -24.60 -0.99 9.30
C PHE A 288 -24.01 0.41 9.46
N TYR A 289 -24.03 0.90 10.69
CA TYR A 289 -23.40 2.15 11.13
C TYR A 289 -22.29 1.95 12.15
N TYR A 290 -22.18 0.74 12.73
CA TYR A 290 -21.28 0.44 13.83
C TYR A 290 -20.61 -0.93 13.62
N PHE A 291 -19.42 -1.08 14.15
CA PHE A 291 -18.73 -2.35 14.30
C PHE A 291 -17.86 -2.34 15.57
N VAL A 292 -17.58 -3.49 16.10
CA VAL A 292 -16.68 -3.71 17.22
C VAL A 292 -15.91 -5.01 16.99
N ALA A 293 -14.63 -5.06 17.36
CA ALA A 293 -13.84 -6.27 17.26
C ALA A 293 -14.43 -7.39 18.12
N ASP A 294 -14.52 -8.60 17.57
CA ASP A 294 -14.93 -9.80 18.32
C ASP A 294 -13.74 -10.37 19.09
N ALA A 295 -13.57 -9.88 20.33
CA ALA A 295 -12.50 -10.36 21.20
C ALA A 295 -12.68 -11.84 21.60
N ARG A 296 -13.87 -12.44 21.46
CA ARG A 296 -14.14 -13.84 21.76
C ARG A 296 -13.69 -14.76 20.64
N ALA A 297 -13.90 -14.34 19.38
CA ALA A 297 -13.41 -15.08 18.23
C ALA A 297 -11.88 -15.05 18.20
N GLY A 298 -11.26 -13.91 18.53
CA GLY A 298 -9.81 -13.76 18.59
C GLY A 298 -9.11 -13.90 17.25
N ASP A 299 -9.86 -13.85 16.15
CA ASP A 299 -9.38 -14.00 14.77
C ASP A 299 -9.29 -12.68 14.01
N GLY A 300 -9.60 -11.57 14.69
CA GLY A 300 -9.60 -10.22 14.13
C GLY A 300 -10.89 -9.85 13.39
N SER A 301 -11.94 -10.67 13.50
CA SER A 301 -13.26 -10.37 12.95
C SER A 301 -14.01 -9.30 13.75
N HIS A 302 -15.04 -8.71 13.13
CA HIS A 302 -15.89 -7.69 13.73
C HIS A 302 -17.35 -8.13 13.77
N VAL A 303 -18.07 -7.65 14.78
CA VAL A 303 -19.54 -7.72 14.87
C VAL A 303 -20.11 -6.37 14.47
N PHE A 304 -21.03 -6.38 13.53
CA PHE A 304 -21.63 -5.18 12.94
C PHE A 304 -23.01 -4.90 13.55
N ALA A 305 -23.40 -3.63 13.58
CA ALA A 305 -24.70 -3.19 14.10
C ALA A 305 -25.28 -2.03 13.28
N VAL A 306 -26.60 -1.99 13.20
CA VAL A 306 -27.36 -0.91 12.54
C VAL A 306 -27.57 0.25 13.49
N THR A 307 -27.91 -0.05 14.74
CA THR A 307 -28.27 0.95 15.77
C THR A 307 -27.20 1.05 16.86
N LEU A 308 -27.14 2.23 17.53
CA LEU A 308 -26.27 2.43 18.68
C LEU A 308 -26.57 1.43 19.81
N ALA A 309 -27.85 1.14 20.06
CA ALA A 309 -28.25 0.21 21.11
C ALA A 309 -27.72 -1.23 20.84
N GLU A 310 -27.77 -1.69 19.58
CA GLU A 310 -27.16 -2.96 19.18
C GLU A 310 -25.65 -2.92 19.34
N HIS A 311 -25.01 -1.81 18.99
CA HIS A 311 -23.57 -1.64 19.13
C HIS A 311 -23.13 -1.70 20.60
N GLU A 312 -23.83 -1.02 21.50
CA GLU A 312 -23.57 -1.08 22.94
C GLU A 312 -23.73 -2.50 23.50
N GLN A 313 -24.73 -3.25 23.02
CA GLN A 313 -24.87 -4.68 23.35
C GLN A 313 -23.69 -5.52 22.81
N ASN A 314 -23.27 -5.24 21.57
CA ASN A 314 -22.13 -5.93 20.97
C ASN A 314 -20.82 -5.59 21.73
N ILE A 315 -20.61 -4.35 22.14
CA ILE A 315 -19.46 -3.99 23.00
C ILE A 315 -19.48 -4.78 24.29
N ALA A 316 -20.63 -4.85 24.99
CA ALA A 316 -20.75 -5.59 26.24
C ALA A 316 -20.57 -7.11 26.06
N GLN A 317 -20.93 -7.62 24.89
CA GLN A 317 -20.87 -9.06 24.61
C GLN A 317 -19.54 -9.48 23.97
N TYR A 318 -18.96 -8.73 23.07
CA TYR A 318 -17.83 -9.12 22.20
C TYR A 318 -16.61 -8.23 22.38
N GLY A 319 -16.76 -7.03 22.91
CA GLY A 319 -15.64 -6.10 23.13
C GLY A 319 -14.59 -6.68 24.08
N ALA A 320 -13.36 -6.18 23.97
CA ALA A 320 -12.32 -6.50 24.93
C ALA A 320 -12.71 -5.99 26.34
N PRO A 321 -12.39 -6.76 27.41
CA PRO A 321 -12.69 -6.38 28.78
C PRO A 321 -11.92 -5.15 29.23
#